data_7b4c8c89a2bcc6d984018b36856d67bd
#
_entry.id   7b4c8c89a2bcc6d984018b36856d67bd
#
_cell.length_a   1.000
_cell.length_b   1.000
_cell.length_c   1.000
_cell.angle_alpha   90.00
_cell.angle_beta   90.00
_cell.angle_gamma   90.00
#
_symmetry.space_group_name_H-M   'P 1'
#
loop_
_entity.id
_entity.type
_entity.pdbx_description
1 polymer ?
#
loop_
_entity_poly.entity_id
_entity_poly.type
_entity_poly.pdbx_seq_one_letter_code
_entity_poly.pdbx_strand_id
1 'polypeptide(L)'
;STGYKLWAHDTSNHSTWQVDGIIPSGSMMQILFGDTIYFSANDGSTGIELWAHDTSNHSTWQVADINSGTHSSPGGYMEFLVGDTIYFSANDGSTGIELWAHDTSNHSTWQVVDIDSGYSGSSPGYDMELLVGGTIYFSAEDGSTGYELWAHDTSNHSTWQVADINSGGLASRPGFGLDILVGDTIYFSATDGSTGYKLWAHD
;
A
#
# COMPACT_ATOMS: atom_id res chain seq x y z
N SER A 1 -14.60 -2.80 25.15
CA SER A 1 -13.26 -2.36 24.69
C SER A 1 -13.25 -0.85 24.55
N THR A 2 -12.22 -0.19 25.07
CA THR A 2 -12.06 1.29 25.06
C THR A 2 -11.19 1.75 23.87
N GLY A 3 -11.18 1.01 22.77
CA GLY A 3 -10.41 1.33 21.58
C GLY A 3 -11.03 2.41 20.69
N TYR A 4 -10.29 2.85 19.67
CA TYR A 4 -10.78 3.75 18.62
C TYR A 4 -12.00 3.13 17.92
N LYS A 5 -12.87 3.99 17.42
CA LYS A 5 -14.10 3.60 16.71
C LYS A 5 -14.24 4.42 15.46
N LEU A 6 -14.86 3.85 14.44
CA LEU A 6 -15.26 4.62 13.25
C LEU A 6 -16.53 5.42 13.59
N TRP A 7 -16.50 6.70 13.27
CA TRP A 7 -17.63 7.61 13.44
C TRP A 7 -17.96 8.28 12.13
N ALA A 8 -19.22 8.55 11.90
CA ALA A 8 -19.71 9.33 10.78
C ALA A 8 -20.42 10.57 11.29
N HIS A 9 -20.30 11.68 10.54
CA HIS A 9 -21.01 12.94 10.78
C HIS A 9 -21.64 13.43 9.49
N ASP A 10 -22.96 13.54 9.48
CA ASP A 10 -23.72 14.13 8.37
C ASP A 10 -23.74 15.66 8.54
N THR A 11 -23.06 16.35 7.63
CA THR A 11 -22.96 17.81 7.65
C THR A 11 -24.25 18.53 7.24
N SER A 12 -25.19 17.83 6.61
CA SER A 12 -26.46 18.41 6.16
C SER A 12 -27.49 18.53 7.29
N ASN A 13 -27.51 17.58 8.22
CA ASN A 13 -28.47 17.53 9.33
C ASN A 13 -27.80 17.55 10.71
N HIS A 14 -26.44 17.63 10.75
CA HIS A 14 -25.62 17.66 11.96
C HIS A 14 -25.77 16.44 12.88
N SER A 15 -26.19 15.28 12.33
CA SER A 15 -26.22 14.05 13.08
C SER A 15 -24.85 13.37 13.12
N THR A 16 -24.53 12.73 14.25
CA THR A 16 -23.28 11.98 14.43
C THR A 16 -23.62 10.61 14.99
N TRP A 17 -23.05 9.55 14.40
CA TRP A 17 -23.23 8.19 14.87
C TRP A 17 -21.96 7.37 14.80
N GLN A 18 -21.88 6.33 15.60
CA GLN A 18 -20.83 5.35 15.54
C GLN A 18 -21.15 4.31 14.48
N VAL A 19 -20.16 3.98 13.65
CA VAL A 19 -20.21 2.82 12.75
C VAL A 19 -19.79 1.59 13.57
N ASP A 20 -20.70 0.63 13.70
CA ASP A 20 -20.56 -0.47 14.66
C ASP A 20 -19.54 -1.55 14.22
N GLY A 21 -18.94 -2.19 15.23
CA GLY A 21 -18.35 -3.52 15.16
C GLY A 21 -16.86 -3.60 14.82
N ILE A 22 -16.22 -2.51 14.36
CA ILE A 22 -14.83 -2.53 13.91
C ILE A 22 -13.98 -1.43 14.55
N ILE A 23 -12.67 -1.68 14.65
CA ILE A 23 -11.68 -0.74 15.14
C ILE A 23 -10.77 -0.36 13.98
N PRO A 24 -10.91 0.84 13.39
CA PRO A 24 -10.00 1.30 12.34
C PRO A 24 -8.56 1.30 12.84
N SER A 25 -7.63 0.90 11.99
CA SER A 25 -6.22 0.84 12.31
C SER A 25 -5.53 2.14 11.88
N GLY A 26 -5.53 3.13 12.76
CA GLY A 26 -4.70 4.33 12.71
C GLY A 26 -4.47 4.99 11.35
N SER A 27 -3.24 5.07 10.90
CA SER A 27 -2.79 5.75 9.67
C SER A 27 -2.51 4.78 8.51
N MET A 28 -3.14 3.61 8.50
CA MET A 28 -3.06 2.67 7.39
C MET A 28 -4.12 3.02 6.33
N MET A 29 -4.27 2.20 5.31
CA MET A 29 -5.12 2.36 4.14
C MET A 29 -6.46 3.07 4.37
N GLN A 30 -6.76 4.09 3.54
CA GLN A 30 -8.03 4.82 3.51
C GLN A 30 -8.33 5.28 2.08
N ILE A 31 -9.12 4.52 1.33
CA ILE A 31 -9.48 4.82 -0.06
C ILE A 31 -11.00 4.92 -0.20
N LEU A 32 -11.49 5.98 -0.84
CA LEU A 32 -12.89 6.13 -1.26
C LEU A 32 -13.01 5.76 -2.74
N PHE A 33 -13.89 4.81 -3.05
CA PHE A 33 -14.28 4.48 -4.41
C PHE A 33 -15.81 4.39 -4.51
N GLY A 34 -16.42 5.25 -5.33
CA GLY A 34 -17.86 5.41 -5.37
C GLY A 34 -18.43 5.78 -4.00
N ASP A 35 -19.37 5.01 -3.50
CA ASP A 35 -19.95 5.16 -2.15
C ASP A 35 -19.28 4.26 -1.11
N THR A 36 -18.18 3.59 -1.44
CA THR A 36 -17.52 2.64 -0.56
C THR A 36 -16.16 3.14 -0.08
N ILE A 37 -15.97 3.15 1.24
CA ILE A 37 -14.68 3.43 1.88
C ILE A 37 -13.99 2.09 2.13
N TYR A 38 -12.77 1.92 1.59
CA TYR A 38 -11.88 0.79 1.88
C TYR A 38 -10.85 1.24 2.90
N PHE A 39 -10.61 0.42 3.92
CA PHE A 39 -9.72 0.80 5.02
C PHE A 39 -9.19 -0.41 5.80
N SER A 40 -8.13 -0.18 6.55
CA SER A 40 -7.56 -1.19 7.45
C SER A 40 -8.29 -1.18 8.79
N ALA A 41 -8.78 -2.33 9.24
CA ALA A 41 -9.47 -2.42 10.52
C ALA A 41 -9.35 -3.81 11.16
N ASN A 42 -9.64 -3.86 12.45
CA ASN A 42 -9.62 -5.06 13.29
C ASN A 42 -11.00 -5.28 13.92
N ASP A 43 -11.56 -6.47 13.77
CA ASP A 43 -12.82 -6.88 14.42
C ASP A 43 -12.61 -7.55 15.78
N GLY A 44 -11.35 -7.77 16.17
CA GLY A 44 -10.95 -8.44 17.40
C GLY A 44 -10.78 -9.95 17.27
N SER A 45 -10.92 -10.52 16.06
CA SER A 45 -10.80 -11.97 15.80
C SER A 45 -9.81 -12.30 14.67
N THR A 46 -9.85 -11.58 13.54
CA THR A 46 -9.02 -11.86 12.35
C THR A 46 -7.73 -11.08 12.30
N GLY A 47 -7.57 -10.08 13.17
CA GLY A 47 -6.43 -9.16 13.10
C GLY A 47 -6.76 -7.88 12.32
N ILE A 48 -5.72 -7.15 11.90
CA ILE A 48 -5.88 -5.96 11.04
C ILE A 48 -5.90 -6.43 9.60
N GLU A 49 -7.08 -6.32 8.97
CA GLU A 49 -7.34 -6.79 7.63
C GLU A 49 -7.97 -5.70 6.75
N LEU A 50 -8.23 -6.02 5.48
CA LEU A 50 -8.92 -5.13 4.55
C LEU A 50 -10.43 -5.17 4.78
N TRP A 51 -11.00 -4.00 5.07
CA TRP A 51 -12.43 -3.79 5.32
C TRP A 51 -13.02 -2.76 4.36
N ALA A 52 -14.33 -2.82 4.20
CA ALA A 52 -15.10 -1.84 3.44
C ALA A 52 -16.34 -1.40 4.20
N HIS A 53 -16.73 -0.15 3.97
CA HIS A 53 -17.98 0.45 4.46
C HIS A 53 -18.71 1.15 3.31
N ASP A 54 -19.91 0.70 3.00
CA ASP A 54 -20.78 1.36 2.03
C ASP A 54 -21.56 2.49 2.74
N THR A 55 -21.31 3.72 2.31
CA THR A 55 -21.91 4.91 2.90
C THR A 55 -23.37 5.10 2.52
N SER A 56 -23.85 4.44 1.45
CA SER A 56 -25.22 4.56 0.97
C SER A 56 -26.23 3.70 1.77
N ASN A 57 -25.80 2.53 2.23
CA ASN A 57 -26.65 1.60 2.98
C ASN A 57 -26.12 1.29 4.39
N HIS A 58 -24.97 1.88 4.77
CA HIS A 58 -24.29 1.73 6.07
C HIS A 58 -23.85 0.30 6.40
N SER A 59 -23.67 -0.56 5.41
CA SER A 59 -23.11 -1.88 5.63
C SER A 59 -21.58 -1.84 5.75
N THR A 60 -21.04 -2.69 6.62
CA THR A 60 -19.59 -2.85 6.82
C THR A 60 -19.25 -4.33 6.76
N TRP A 61 -18.18 -4.67 6.01
CA TRP A 61 -17.75 -6.07 5.85
C TRP A 61 -16.24 -6.17 5.71
N GLN A 62 -15.71 -7.33 6.07
CA GLN A 62 -14.34 -7.70 5.77
C GLN A 62 -14.23 -8.05 4.28
N VAL A 63 -13.35 -7.38 3.56
CA VAL A 63 -13.11 -7.61 2.14
C VAL A 63 -12.25 -8.85 1.94
N ALA A 64 -11.18 -8.95 2.73
CA ALA A 64 -10.27 -10.09 2.68
C ALA A 64 -9.65 -10.34 4.05
N ASP A 65 -9.48 -11.62 4.41
CA ASP A 65 -8.64 -12.12 5.49
C ASP A 65 -7.33 -12.58 4.86
N ILE A 66 -6.39 -11.63 4.68
CA ILE A 66 -5.14 -11.87 3.95
C ILE A 66 -4.18 -12.68 4.80
N ASN A 67 -4.13 -12.40 6.12
CA ASN A 67 -3.26 -13.11 7.05
C ASN A 67 -4.09 -13.75 8.18
N SER A 68 -4.58 -14.93 7.91
CA SER A 68 -5.54 -15.61 8.80
C SER A 68 -5.01 -15.78 10.23
N GLY A 69 -5.73 -15.16 11.19
CA GLY A 69 -5.44 -15.23 12.61
C GLY A 69 -4.39 -14.24 13.13
N THR A 70 -3.86 -13.33 12.28
CA THR A 70 -2.94 -12.26 12.67
C THR A 70 -3.17 -11.01 11.82
N HIS A 71 -2.20 -10.12 11.66
CA HIS A 71 -2.35 -8.84 10.97
C HIS A 71 -1.74 -8.91 9.58
N SER A 72 -2.51 -8.62 8.53
CA SER A 72 -1.98 -8.33 7.20
C SER A 72 -1.56 -6.87 7.03
N SER A 73 -2.13 -5.96 7.83
CA SER A 73 -1.81 -4.53 7.85
C SER A 73 -1.85 -3.87 6.46
N PRO A 74 -2.97 -3.94 5.73
CA PRO A 74 -3.06 -3.42 4.36
C PRO A 74 -2.80 -1.92 4.32
N GLY A 75 -2.01 -1.46 3.32
CA GLY A 75 -1.66 -0.06 3.15
C GLY A 75 -0.67 0.47 4.20
N GLY A 76 0.08 -0.42 4.87
CA GLY A 76 1.06 -0.01 5.89
C GLY A 76 2.19 0.84 5.35
N TYR A 77 2.52 0.70 4.05
CA TYR A 77 3.58 1.45 3.39
C TYR A 77 3.10 2.14 2.11
N MET A 78 2.17 1.55 1.34
CA MET A 78 1.67 2.16 0.12
C MET A 78 0.21 1.81 -0.13
N GLU A 79 -0.50 2.74 -0.82
CA GLU A 79 -1.87 2.54 -1.28
C GLU A 79 -2.19 3.43 -2.49
N PHE A 80 -2.71 2.84 -3.57
CA PHE A 80 -3.17 3.55 -4.76
C PHE A 80 -4.47 2.99 -5.30
N LEU A 81 -5.33 3.87 -5.80
CA LEU A 81 -6.48 3.50 -6.63
C LEU A 81 -6.16 3.80 -8.09
N VAL A 82 -6.19 2.76 -8.93
CA VAL A 82 -5.97 2.87 -10.38
C VAL A 82 -7.13 2.20 -11.11
N GLY A 83 -8.00 2.98 -11.73
CA GLY A 83 -9.25 2.47 -12.28
C GLY A 83 -10.13 1.87 -11.18
N ASP A 84 -10.51 0.61 -11.32
CA ASP A 84 -11.32 -0.13 -10.35
C ASP A 84 -10.46 -0.99 -9.40
N THR A 85 -9.14 -0.86 -9.44
CA THR A 85 -8.22 -1.69 -8.66
C THR A 85 -7.48 -0.86 -7.60
N ILE A 86 -7.49 -1.34 -6.37
CA ILE A 86 -6.72 -0.80 -5.26
C ILE A 86 -5.45 -1.62 -5.13
N TYR A 87 -4.28 -0.96 -5.24
CA TYR A 87 -2.96 -1.54 -5.01
C TYR A 87 -2.47 -1.12 -3.62
N PHE A 88 -1.91 -2.05 -2.86
CA PHE A 88 -1.47 -1.78 -1.50
C PHE A 88 -0.40 -2.77 -1.01
N SER A 89 0.35 -2.37 0.01
CA SER A 89 1.25 -3.29 0.71
C SER A 89 0.47 -4.14 1.71
N ALA A 90 0.73 -5.45 1.81
CA ALA A 90 0.15 -6.32 2.84
C ALA A 90 1.00 -7.55 3.10
N ASN A 91 0.84 -8.17 4.28
CA ASN A 91 1.54 -9.37 4.73
C ASN A 91 0.56 -10.55 4.84
N ASP A 92 0.82 -11.64 4.14
CA ASP A 92 0.00 -12.86 4.21
C ASP A 92 0.46 -13.87 5.29
N GLY A 93 1.56 -13.54 5.98
CA GLY A 93 2.16 -14.43 6.99
C GLY A 93 3.07 -15.52 6.42
N SER A 94 3.27 -15.58 5.08
CA SER A 94 4.13 -16.56 4.41
C SER A 94 5.23 -15.93 3.54
N THR A 95 4.90 -14.88 2.79
CA THR A 95 5.82 -14.17 1.89
C THR A 95 6.33 -12.84 2.47
N GLY A 96 5.89 -12.47 3.68
CA GLY A 96 6.19 -11.16 4.24
C GLY A 96 5.31 -10.06 3.67
N ILE A 97 5.78 -8.81 3.72
CA ILE A 97 5.04 -7.66 3.18
C ILE A 97 5.34 -7.51 1.70
N GLU A 98 4.34 -7.74 0.86
CA GLU A 98 4.44 -7.68 -0.59
C GLU A 98 3.39 -6.74 -1.23
N LEU A 99 3.45 -6.59 -2.56
CA LEU A 99 2.46 -5.83 -3.32
C LEU A 99 1.20 -6.69 -3.53
N TRP A 100 0.06 -6.14 -3.11
CA TRP A 100 -1.27 -6.75 -3.22
C TRP A 100 -2.20 -5.86 -4.03
N ALA A 101 -3.28 -6.45 -4.53
CA ALA A 101 -4.33 -5.74 -5.21
C ALA A 101 -5.73 -6.26 -4.82
N HIS A 102 -6.71 -5.35 -4.88
CA HIS A 102 -8.13 -5.65 -4.75
C HIS A 102 -8.90 -5.00 -5.90
N ASP A 103 -9.57 -5.82 -6.71
CA ASP A 103 -10.47 -5.36 -7.77
C ASP A 103 -11.87 -5.13 -7.18
N THR A 104 -12.29 -3.87 -7.16
CA THR A 104 -13.58 -3.46 -6.61
C THR A 104 -14.77 -3.90 -7.45
N SER A 105 -14.56 -4.23 -8.73
CA SER A 105 -15.62 -4.63 -9.66
C SER A 105 -16.03 -6.09 -9.54
N ASN A 106 -15.08 -6.99 -9.24
CA ASN A 106 -15.32 -8.43 -9.08
C ASN A 106 -15.02 -8.95 -7.68
N HIS A 107 -14.56 -8.07 -6.77
CA HIS A 107 -14.26 -8.36 -5.36
C HIS A 107 -13.16 -9.39 -5.15
N SER A 108 -12.23 -9.54 -6.10
CA SER A 108 -11.05 -10.39 -5.92
C SER A 108 -9.91 -9.65 -5.24
N THR A 109 -9.18 -10.36 -4.35
CA THR A 109 -7.97 -9.86 -3.70
C THR A 109 -6.85 -10.86 -3.95
N TRP A 110 -5.66 -10.38 -4.37
CA TRP A 110 -4.52 -11.25 -4.71
C TRP A 110 -3.19 -10.55 -4.46
N GLN A 111 -2.16 -11.34 -4.23
CA GLN A 111 -0.78 -10.89 -4.26
C GLN A 111 -0.38 -10.63 -5.71
N VAL A 112 0.06 -9.42 -6.01
CA VAL A 112 0.46 -9.02 -7.37
C VAL A 112 1.79 -9.67 -7.74
N VAL A 113 2.74 -9.64 -6.81
CA VAL A 113 4.09 -10.14 -7.00
C VAL A 113 4.71 -10.47 -5.64
N ASP A 114 5.57 -11.49 -5.60
CA ASP A 114 6.48 -11.83 -4.51
C ASP A 114 7.88 -11.37 -4.96
N ILE A 115 8.30 -10.16 -4.53
CA ILE A 115 9.57 -9.56 -4.96
C ILE A 115 10.73 -10.13 -4.14
N ASP A 116 10.59 -10.22 -2.82
CA ASP A 116 11.56 -10.90 -1.94
C ASP A 116 11.03 -12.27 -1.58
N SER A 117 11.41 -13.28 -2.39
CA SER A 117 10.96 -14.65 -2.20
C SER A 117 11.42 -15.22 -0.86
N GLY A 118 10.54 -15.23 0.12
CA GLY A 118 10.82 -15.72 1.46
C GLY A 118 9.92 -15.05 2.50
N TYR A 119 10.27 -15.18 3.76
CA TYR A 119 9.47 -14.65 4.88
C TYR A 119 9.70 -13.15 5.16
N SER A 120 10.78 -12.57 4.62
CA SER A 120 11.19 -11.19 4.92
C SER A 120 10.25 -10.15 4.29
N GLY A 121 9.89 -10.37 3.03
CA GLY A 121 9.04 -9.48 2.25
C GLY A 121 9.76 -8.24 1.73
N SER A 122 9.31 -7.75 0.59
CA SER A 122 9.92 -6.63 -0.13
C SER A 122 9.58 -5.25 0.44
N SER A 123 8.55 -5.15 1.30
CA SER A 123 8.08 -3.88 1.91
C SER A 123 7.90 -2.75 0.89
N PRO A 124 7.06 -2.93 -0.15
CA PRO A 124 6.89 -1.97 -1.23
C PRO A 124 6.33 -0.65 -0.70
N GLY A 125 6.94 0.47 -1.12
CA GLY A 125 6.54 1.81 -0.68
C GLY A 125 7.18 2.30 0.63
N TYR A 126 8.13 1.56 1.19
CA TYR A 126 8.73 1.89 2.50
C TYR A 126 9.33 3.31 2.56
N ASP A 127 10.03 3.75 1.53
CA ASP A 127 10.65 5.08 1.45
C ASP A 127 10.04 5.95 0.33
N MET A 128 9.40 5.35 -0.69
CA MET A 128 8.89 6.02 -1.88
C MET A 128 7.67 5.31 -2.44
N GLU A 129 6.65 6.10 -2.83
CA GLU A 129 5.49 5.64 -3.59
C GLU A 129 4.94 6.76 -4.50
N LEU A 130 4.90 6.56 -5.80
CA LEU A 130 4.38 7.52 -6.78
C LEU A 130 3.60 6.80 -7.89
N LEU A 131 2.49 7.40 -8.31
CA LEU A 131 1.72 6.95 -9.48
C LEU A 131 1.95 7.92 -10.64
N VAL A 132 2.45 7.38 -11.77
CA VAL A 132 2.69 8.15 -13.00
C VAL A 132 1.98 7.45 -14.16
N GLY A 133 0.93 8.08 -14.68
CA GLY A 133 0.08 7.46 -15.68
C GLY A 133 -0.59 6.20 -15.13
N GLY A 134 -0.23 5.03 -15.66
CA GLY A 134 -0.68 3.72 -15.18
C GLY A 134 0.44 2.91 -14.51
N THR A 135 1.58 3.52 -14.19
CA THR A 135 2.73 2.85 -13.56
C THR A 135 2.90 3.34 -12.13
N ILE A 136 2.98 2.41 -11.19
CA ILE A 136 3.30 2.67 -9.79
C ILE A 136 4.81 2.50 -9.62
N TYR A 137 5.50 3.57 -9.19
CA TYR A 137 6.91 3.56 -8.82
C TYR A 137 7.04 3.52 -7.30
N PHE A 138 7.90 2.66 -6.80
CA PHE A 138 8.04 2.46 -5.36
C PHE A 138 9.43 1.95 -4.97
N SER A 139 9.79 2.15 -3.71
CA SER A 139 10.96 1.49 -3.13
C SER A 139 10.60 0.07 -2.72
N ALA A 140 11.46 -0.92 -3.01
CA ALA A 140 11.30 -2.29 -2.54
C ALA A 140 12.63 -3.02 -2.44
N GLU A 141 12.68 -4.08 -1.62
CA GLU A 141 13.83 -4.96 -1.43
C GLU A 141 13.53 -6.34 -2.07
N ASP A 142 14.53 -6.94 -2.73
CA ASP A 142 14.42 -8.29 -3.34
C ASP A 142 15.24 -9.36 -2.62
N GLY A 143 15.77 -9.03 -1.42
CA GLY A 143 16.64 -9.91 -0.64
C GLY A 143 18.08 -9.99 -1.16
N SER A 144 18.43 -9.29 -2.25
CA SER A 144 19.76 -9.33 -2.85
C SER A 144 20.40 -7.97 -3.13
N THR A 145 19.62 -6.99 -3.58
CA THR A 145 20.11 -5.65 -3.95
C THR A 145 19.83 -4.57 -2.89
N GLY A 146 19.09 -4.91 -1.81
CA GLY A 146 18.60 -3.94 -0.84
C GLY A 146 17.41 -3.14 -1.38
N TYR A 147 17.02 -2.04 -0.68
CA TYR A 147 15.94 -1.17 -1.14
C TYR A 147 16.35 -0.37 -2.36
N GLU A 148 15.77 -0.68 -3.51
CA GLU A 148 16.02 -0.06 -4.81
C GLU A 148 14.72 0.48 -5.43
N LEU A 149 14.83 1.15 -6.60
CA LEU A 149 13.68 1.67 -7.33
C LEU A 149 13.02 0.56 -8.16
N TRP A 150 11.74 0.33 -7.91
CA TRP A 150 10.89 -0.64 -8.60
C TRP A 150 9.70 0.03 -9.28
N ALA A 151 9.11 -0.66 -10.23
CA ALA A 151 7.90 -0.22 -10.91
C ALA A 151 6.94 -1.38 -11.17
N HIS A 152 5.65 -1.07 -11.14
CA HIS A 152 4.56 -1.96 -11.54
C HIS A 152 3.66 -1.26 -12.56
N ASP A 153 3.57 -1.82 -13.78
CA ASP A 153 2.65 -1.37 -14.81
C ASP A 153 1.29 -2.03 -14.62
N THR A 154 0.28 -1.23 -14.27
CA THR A 154 -1.06 -1.72 -13.96
C THR A 154 -1.83 -2.19 -15.21
N SER A 155 -1.37 -1.84 -16.42
CA SER A 155 -2.04 -2.19 -17.68
C SER A 155 -1.69 -3.60 -18.16
N ASN A 156 -0.46 -4.06 -17.93
CA ASN A 156 0.03 -5.37 -18.36
C ASN A 156 0.46 -6.27 -17.19
N HIS A 157 0.34 -5.75 -15.94
CA HIS A 157 0.67 -6.45 -14.70
C HIS A 157 2.13 -6.90 -14.58
N SER A 158 3.07 -6.19 -15.23
CA SER A 158 4.49 -6.45 -15.08
C SER A 158 5.09 -5.65 -13.91
N THR A 159 5.99 -6.30 -13.17
CA THR A 159 6.78 -5.67 -12.10
C THR A 159 8.26 -5.87 -12.40
N TRP A 160 9.07 -4.83 -12.23
CA TRP A 160 10.51 -4.88 -12.48
C TRP A 160 11.28 -3.90 -11.62
N GLN A 161 12.54 -4.23 -11.36
CA GLN A 161 13.50 -3.28 -10.80
C GLN A 161 13.88 -2.27 -11.88
N VAL A 162 13.65 -0.99 -11.61
CA VAL A 162 13.96 0.11 -12.55
C VAL A 162 15.47 0.35 -12.57
N ALA A 163 16.08 0.38 -11.39
CA ALA A 163 17.52 0.60 -11.25
C ALA A 163 18.04 -0.02 -9.95
N ASP A 164 19.23 -0.64 -10.02
CA ASP A 164 20.11 -0.97 -8.90
C ASP A 164 21.10 0.19 -8.74
N ILE A 165 20.70 1.21 -7.97
CA ILE A 165 21.42 2.47 -7.82
C ILE A 165 22.67 2.29 -6.94
N ASN A 166 22.52 1.50 -5.86
CA ASN A 166 23.63 1.16 -4.96
C ASN A 166 24.03 -0.30 -5.16
N SER A 167 24.78 -0.56 -6.22
CA SER A 167 25.07 -1.91 -6.67
C SER A 167 25.65 -2.85 -5.61
N GLY A 168 25.11 -4.04 -5.56
CA GLY A 168 25.47 -5.08 -4.58
C GLY A 168 24.60 -5.06 -3.36
N GLY A 169 24.29 -5.77 -2.51
CA GLY A 169 23.34 -5.91 -1.41
C GLY A 169 23.16 -4.74 -0.43
N LEU A 170 23.44 -3.50 -0.89
CA LEU A 170 23.29 -2.29 -0.10
C LEU A 170 22.16 -1.42 -0.68
N ALA A 171 21.25 -1.01 0.18
CA ALA A 171 20.11 -0.20 -0.21
C ALA A 171 20.48 1.20 -0.72
N SER A 172 19.93 1.64 -1.84
CA SER A 172 19.95 3.04 -2.29
C SER A 172 18.90 3.91 -1.59
N ARG A 173 17.82 3.30 -1.07
CA ARG A 173 16.71 3.95 -0.38
C ARG A 173 16.13 5.12 -1.19
N PRO A 174 15.58 4.86 -2.38
CA PRO A 174 14.98 5.90 -3.21
C PRO A 174 13.79 6.51 -2.47
N GLY A 175 13.72 7.85 -2.50
CA GLY A 175 12.66 8.60 -1.83
C GLY A 175 12.89 8.94 -0.35
N PHE A 176 13.97 8.45 0.28
CA PHE A 176 14.25 8.70 1.70
C PHE A 176 14.45 10.21 2.04
N GLY A 177 13.53 11.03 1.82
CA GLY A 177 13.58 12.46 2.16
C GLY A 177 13.05 13.38 1.06
N LEU A 178 13.03 12.91 -0.18
CA LEU A 178 12.42 13.61 -1.31
C LEU A 178 11.99 12.62 -2.37
N ASP A 179 10.73 12.70 -2.75
CA ASP A 179 10.16 12.09 -3.95
C ASP A 179 9.06 13.01 -4.49
N ILE A 180 9.18 13.42 -5.75
CA ILE A 180 8.24 14.33 -6.38
C ILE A 180 8.17 14.11 -7.89
N LEU A 181 6.94 14.15 -8.44
CA LEU A 181 6.71 14.15 -9.87
C LEU A 181 6.65 15.59 -10.42
N VAL A 182 7.44 15.87 -11.44
CA VAL A 182 7.42 17.16 -12.18
C VAL A 182 7.31 16.88 -13.67
N GLY A 183 6.14 17.13 -14.25
CA GLY A 183 5.84 16.67 -15.62
C GLY A 183 5.82 15.14 -15.65
N ASP A 184 6.63 14.54 -16.50
CA ASP A 184 6.78 13.09 -16.62
C ASP A 184 8.04 12.56 -15.90
N THR A 185 8.81 13.44 -15.24
CA THR A 185 10.06 13.09 -14.57
C THR A 185 9.86 12.94 -13.06
N ILE A 186 10.27 11.82 -12.51
CA ILE A 186 10.34 11.58 -11.06
C ILE A 186 11.69 12.06 -10.54
N TYR A 187 11.67 13.00 -9.57
CA TYR A 187 12.86 13.43 -8.83
C TYR A 187 12.83 12.83 -7.44
N PHE A 188 13.91 12.21 -7.02
CA PHE A 188 13.97 11.54 -5.72
C PHE A 188 15.39 11.58 -5.13
N SER A 189 15.49 11.42 -3.82
CA SER A 189 16.77 11.24 -3.16
C SER A 189 17.16 9.77 -3.15
N ALA A 190 18.43 9.45 -3.40
CA ALA A 190 19.00 8.11 -3.26
C ALA A 190 20.51 8.17 -3.03
N THR A 191 21.10 7.08 -2.55
CA THR A 191 22.56 6.95 -2.43
C THR A 191 23.09 5.83 -3.33
N ASP A 192 24.24 6.08 -3.99
CA ASP A 192 25.02 5.07 -4.72
C ASP A 192 26.09 4.40 -3.86
N GLY A 193 26.06 4.64 -2.54
CA GLY A 193 27.04 4.11 -1.59
C GLY A 193 28.36 4.88 -1.54
N SER A 194 28.65 5.79 -2.47
CA SER A 194 29.97 6.46 -2.55
C SER A 194 30.03 7.77 -1.78
N THR A 195 29.00 8.63 -1.86
CA THR A 195 29.05 10.01 -1.36
C THR A 195 27.78 10.45 -0.60
N GLY A 196 26.96 9.51 -0.13
CA GLY A 196 25.69 9.77 0.56
C GLY A 196 24.56 10.13 -0.41
N TYR A 197 23.43 10.59 0.14
CA TYR A 197 22.24 10.88 -0.66
C TYR A 197 22.44 12.04 -1.64
N LYS A 198 21.96 11.85 -2.84
CA LYS A 198 21.94 12.83 -3.94
C LYS A 198 20.54 12.92 -4.53
N LEU A 199 20.31 13.98 -5.32
CA LEU A 199 19.11 14.09 -6.17
C LEU A 199 19.31 13.25 -7.43
N TRP A 200 18.35 12.38 -7.68
CA TRP A 200 18.24 11.51 -8.86
C TRP A 200 17.00 11.89 -9.67
N ALA A 201 16.97 11.51 -10.92
CA ALA A 201 15.82 11.69 -11.80
C ALA A 201 15.60 10.45 -12.65
N HIS A 202 14.32 10.13 -12.93
CA HIS A 202 13.88 9.05 -13.81
C HIS A 202 12.76 9.59 -14.71
N ASP A 203 12.89 9.40 -16.06
CA ASP A 203 11.93 9.81 -17.09
C ASP A 203 11.10 8.62 -17.57
#